data_d6791f1daada2660a7d576cc36ff2449
#
_entry.id   d6791f1daada2660a7d576cc36ff2449
#
_cell.length_a   1.000
_cell.length_b   1.000
_cell.length_c   1.000
_cell.angle_alpha   90.00
_cell.angle_beta   90.00
_cell.angle_gamma   90.00
#
_symmetry.space_group_name_H-M   'P 1'
#
loop_
_entity.id
_entity.type
_entity.pdbx_description
1 polymer ?
#
loop_
_entity_poly.entity_id
_entity_poly.type
_entity_poly.pdbx_seq_one_letter_code
_entity_poly.pdbx_strand_id
1 'polypeptide(L)'
;KSFSYEGKGILDDLHEALQWEASATAPIQKLNYGGSTPMDFELTVLDIPAEQQERVVEEKKPFTIPAAPLPPAPYCQPYHASCEEVFSYSSIGDAAHQAPGPEEETESSLFDVDRGFFEENATALGTAFHRLAQRAIAQFDGSALKRPANEAVAAQARAQGLTPSQEARLSAALDRWFASDVARSLVAKGAPQAEVPFMVCLGVASNAVYLEGEIDAVSFDGDGSAFLVDYKTGGSPDESAARVFDKHLLQAQCYALALMAQGSPRVTATFVRVEQESIVDASQPQTVEYAFTEEDREVLEQAVLSAYAQSLSA
;
A
#
# COMPACT_ATOMS: atom_id res chain seq x y z
N LYS A 1 -15.53 25.22 28.39
CA LYS A 1 -15.34 23.91 29.06
C LYS A 1 -13.93 23.47 28.73
N SER A 2 -13.02 23.57 29.70
CA SER A 2 -11.69 22.96 29.58
C SER A 2 -11.87 21.45 29.48
N PHE A 3 -11.35 20.83 28.43
CA PHE A 3 -11.21 19.40 28.38
C PHE A 3 -10.03 19.03 29.28
N SER A 4 -10.29 18.56 30.50
CA SER A 4 -9.28 17.88 31.28
C SER A 4 -9.27 16.42 30.80
N TYR A 5 -8.21 16.02 30.15
CA TYR A 5 -7.95 14.62 29.82
C TYR A 5 -7.21 14.01 31.01
N GLU A 6 -7.87 13.14 31.75
CA GLU A 6 -7.22 12.35 32.82
C GLU A 6 -6.54 11.14 32.17
N GLY A 7 -5.33 11.34 31.68
CA GLY A 7 -4.48 10.31 31.12
C GLY A 7 -3.31 10.94 30.38
N LYS A 8 -2.15 10.31 30.38
CA LYS A 8 -1.02 10.75 29.55
C LYS A 8 -1.41 10.64 28.08
N GLY A 9 -1.67 11.76 27.45
CA GLY A 9 -1.95 11.84 26.02
C GLY A 9 -0.70 12.31 25.25
N ILE A 10 -0.75 12.24 23.94
CA ILE A 10 0.36 12.66 23.06
C ILE A 10 0.80 14.10 23.31
N LEU A 11 -0.10 14.97 23.79
CA LEU A 11 0.23 16.36 24.17
C LEU A 11 1.06 16.44 25.44
N ASP A 12 0.83 15.55 26.40
CA ASP A 12 1.62 15.47 27.64
C ASP A 12 3.02 14.95 27.34
N ASP A 13 3.12 13.94 26.46
CA ASP A 13 4.41 13.44 26.00
C ASP A 13 5.20 14.51 25.21
N LEU A 14 4.53 15.29 24.37
CA LEU A 14 5.13 16.42 23.67
C LEU A 14 5.54 17.53 24.64
N HIS A 15 4.72 17.83 25.65
CA HIS A 15 5.04 18.81 26.68
C HIS A 15 6.29 18.38 27.48
N GLU A 16 6.35 17.10 27.87
CA GLU A 16 7.49 16.53 28.61
C GLU A 16 8.75 16.54 27.72
N ALA A 17 8.65 16.17 26.44
CA ALA A 17 9.77 16.11 25.52
C ALA A 17 10.31 17.49 25.10
N LEU A 18 9.44 18.47 24.92
CA LEU A 18 9.78 19.81 24.43
C LEU A 18 9.89 20.83 25.54
N GLN A 19 9.45 20.53 26.77
CA GLN A 19 9.46 21.41 27.94
C GLN A 19 8.89 22.82 27.66
N TRP A 20 7.82 22.87 26.88
CA TRP A 20 7.17 24.14 26.55
C TRP A 20 6.33 24.67 27.71
N GLU A 21 6.17 25.96 27.83
CA GLU A 21 5.31 26.58 28.84
C GLU A 21 3.96 26.97 28.22
N ALA A 22 2.87 26.38 28.72
CA ALA A 22 1.50 26.59 28.20
C ALA A 22 0.98 28.03 28.44
N SER A 23 1.64 28.82 29.32
CA SER A 23 1.23 30.18 29.71
C SER A 23 2.23 31.25 29.25
N ALA A 24 2.92 31.03 28.16
CA ALA A 24 3.95 31.94 27.70
C ALA A 24 3.39 33.30 27.30
N THR A 25 3.98 34.33 27.86
CA THR A 25 3.74 35.72 27.45
C THR A 25 4.40 36.06 26.10
N ALA A 26 5.22 35.16 25.58
CA ALA A 26 5.89 35.30 24.30
C ALA A 26 5.20 34.44 23.23
N PRO A 27 4.77 35.00 22.09
CA PRO A 27 4.08 34.28 21.04
C PRO A 27 4.98 33.25 20.29
N ILE A 28 6.30 33.42 20.44
CA ILE A 28 7.29 32.52 19.81
C ILE A 28 8.22 32.00 20.89
N GLN A 29 8.30 30.69 21.02
CA GLN A 29 9.23 30.02 21.92
C GLN A 29 10.27 29.26 21.12
N LYS A 30 11.53 29.41 21.48
CA LYS A 30 12.62 28.60 20.95
C LYS A 30 12.81 27.39 21.85
N LEU A 31 12.60 26.24 21.31
CA LEU A 31 12.70 24.97 22.02
C LEU A 31 13.87 24.16 21.45
N ASN A 32 14.60 23.50 22.33
CA ASN A 32 15.69 22.61 21.95
C ASN A 32 15.31 21.17 22.31
N TYR A 33 15.26 20.29 21.31
CA TYR A 33 15.10 18.87 21.53
C TYR A 33 16.46 18.22 21.76
N GLY A 34 16.73 17.79 22.98
CA GLY A 34 18.00 17.23 23.44
C GLY A 34 18.21 15.74 23.13
N GLY A 35 17.60 15.19 22.08
CA GLY A 35 17.77 13.80 21.66
C GLY A 35 19.15 13.50 21.04
N SER A 36 19.32 12.32 20.46
CA SER A 36 20.57 11.89 19.82
C SER A 36 21.03 12.80 18.66
N THR A 37 20.13 13.58 18.10
CA THR A 37 20.41 14.64 17.14
C THR A 37 19.69 15.90 17.65
N PRO A 38 20.41 16.84 18.29
CA PRO A 38 19.81 18.07 18.79
C PRO A 38 19.17 18.86 17.65
N MET A 39 17.95 19.31 17.83
CA MET A 39 17.23 20.15 16.88
C MET A 39 16.59 21.33 17.59
N ASP A 40 16.72 22.52 17.00
CA ASP A 40 16.06 23.73 17.47
C ASP A 40 14.73 23.93 16.73
N PHE A 41 13.67 24.24 17.46
CA PHE A 41 12.36 24.55 16.92
C PHE A 41 11.90 25.93 17.31
N GLU A 42 11.12 26.55 16.47
CA GLU A 42 10.29 27.69 16.85
C GLU A 42 8.84 27.22 16.99
N LEU A 43 8.29 27.36 18.22
CA LEU A 43 6.88 27.12 18.49
C LEU A 43 6.17 28.48 18.57
N THR A 44 5.18 28.68 17.69
CA THR A 44 4.31 29.85 17.77
C THR A 44 3.06 29.46 18.54
N VAL A 45 2.89 30.06 19.71
CA VAL A 45 1.67 29.91 20.52
C VAL A 45 0.69 31.01 20.09
N LEU A 46 -0.42 30.58 19.49
CA LEU A 46 -1.52 31.49 19.14
C LEU A 46 -2.47 31.57 20.33
N ASP A 47 -2.45 32.70 21.03
CA ASP A 47 -3.45 33.00 22.03
C ASP A 47 -4.68 33.59 21.32
N ILE A 48 -5.80 32.85 21.36
CA ILE A 48 -7.06 33.33 20.80
C ILE A 48 -7.69 34.27 21.83
N PRO A 49 -7.79 35.60 21.56
CA PRO A 49 -8.38 36.54 22.49
C PRO A 49 -9.76 36.08 23.00
N ALA A 50 -10.04 36.30 24.27
CA ALA A 50 -11.30 35.85 24.89
C ALA A 50 -12.56 36.31 24.11
N GLU A 51 -12.53 37.50 23.53
CA GLU A 51 -13.59 38.04 22.68
C GLU A 51 -13.83 37.21 21.40
N GLN A 52 -12.80 36.54 20.86
CA GLN A 52 -12.94 35.63 19.72
C GLN A 52 -13.40 34.24 20.17
N GLN A 53 -13.11 33.82 21.39
CA GLN A 53 -13.60 32.57 21.94
C GLN A 53 -15.11 32.63 22.19
N GLU A 54 -15.65 33.73 22.65
CA GLU A 54 -17.09 33.92 22.80
C GLU A 54 -17.82 33.96 21.46
N ARG A 55 -17.24 34.59 20.43
CA ARG A 55 -17.81 34.59 19.07
C ARG A 55 -17.87 33.17 18.44
N VAL A 56 -16.86 32.35 18.68
CA VAL A 56 -16.87 30.96 18.17
C VAL A 56 -17.95 30.12 18.86
N VAL A 57 -18.37 30.47 20.08
CA VAL A 57 -19.44 29.78 20.80
C VAL A 57 -20.83 30.27 20.37
N GLU A 58 -21.00 31.56 20.02
CA GLU A 58 -22.30 32.10 19.61
C GLU A 58 -22.69 31.74 18.15
N GLU A 59 -21.75 31.49 17.25
CA GLU A 59 -22.05 31.11 15.86
C GLU A 59 -22.38 29.62 15.67
N LYS A 60 -22.47 28.83 16.71
CA LYS A 60 -23.11 27.50 16.61
C LYS A 60 -24.63 27.66 16.58
N LYS A 61 -25.16 28.35 15.56
CA LYS A 61 -26.51 28.04 15.10
C LYS A 61 -26.54 26.54 14.82
N PRO A 62 -27.50 25.81 15.38
CA PRO A 62 -27.61 24.40 15.05
C PRO A 62 -27.66 24.32 13.51
N PHE A 63 -26.69 23.65 12.91
CA PHE A 63 -26.71 23.36 11.49
C PHE A 63 -27.93 22.48 11.28
N THR A 64 -29.04 23.13 10.93
CA THR A 64 -30.26 22.44 10.52
C THR A 64 -29.94 21.93 9.13
N ILE A 65 -29.56 20.65 9.04
CA ILE A 65 -29.52 19.95 7.76
C ILE A 65 -30.92 20.13 7.18
N PRO A 66 -31.09 20.83 6.01
CA PRO A 66 -32.36 20.83 5.36
C PRO A 66 -32.78 19.39 5.20
N ALA A 67 -33.99 19.03 5.63
CA ALA A 67 -34.52 17.71 5.39
C ALA A 67 -34.83 17.56 3.88
N ALA A 68 -33.80 17.59 3.05
CA ALA A 68 -33.86 16.98 1.76
C ALA A 68 -34.11 15.50 2.02
N PRO A 69 -35.14 14.88 1.44
CA PRO A 69 -35.28 13.44 1.54
C PRO A 69 -33.94 12.87 1.06
N LEU A 70 -33.20 12.24 1.96
CA LEU A 70 -32.06 11.43 1.58
C LEU A 70 -32.58 10.52 0.47
N PRO A 71 -31.91 10.44 -0.70
CA PRO A 71 -32.23 9.38 -1.64
C PRO A 71 -32.31 8.09 -0.83
N PRO A 72 -33.28 7.21 -1.09
CA PRO A 72 -33.36 5.95 -0.38
C PRO A 72 -31.99 5.38 -0.38
N ALA A 73 -31.44 5.10 0.82
CA ALA A 73 -30.12 4.51 0.95
C ALA A 73 -30.07 3.36 -0.05
N PRO A 74 -29.04 3.28 -0.91
CA PRO A 74 -28.91 2.11 -1.76
C PRO A 74 -29.08 0.93 -0.83
N TYR A 75 -29.96 0.03 -1.17
CA TYR A 75 -30.46 -1.05 -0.34
C TYR A 75 -29.25 -1.78 0.26
N CYS A 76 -28.78 -1.28 1.39
CA CYS A 76 -27.81 -2.03 2.19
C CYS A 76 -28.61 -3.21 2.69
N GLN A 77 -28.37 -4.36 2.10
CA GLN A 77 -28.86 -5.60 2.70
C GLN A 77 -28.48 -5.56 4.19
N PRO A 78 -29.40 -5.92 5.09
CA PRO A 78 -29.08 -5.90 6.50
C PRO A 78 -27.80 -6.70 6.71
N TYR A 79 -26.81 -6.05 7.33
CA TYR A 79 -25.55 -6.62 7.74
C TYR A 79 -25.83 -7.90 8.53
N HIS A 80 -25.67 -9.02 7.90
CA HIS A 80 -25.74 -10.30 8.57
C HIS A 80 -24.34 -10.60 9.12
N ALA A 81 -24.13 -10.37 10.38
CA ALA A 81 -22.89 -10.63 11.12
C ALA A 81 -22.36 -12.08 11.02
N SER A 82 -22.98 -12.92 10.24
CA SER A 82 -22.61 -14.32 10.02
C SER A 82 -21.92 -14.61 8.68
N CYS A 83 -21.60 -13.59 7.87
CA CYS A 83 -21.16 -13.78 6.47
C CYS A 83 -19.84 -13.06 6.14
N GLU A 84 -19.03 -12.68 7.13
CA GLU A 84 -17.91 -11.82 6.85
C GLU A 84 -16.60 -12.55 7.01
N GLU A 85 -16.38 -13.42 6.08
CA GLU A 85 -15.04 -13.94 5.85
C GLU A 85 -14.34 -12.96 4.90
N VAL A 86 -13.38 -12.24 5.45
CA VAL A 86 -12.45 -11.39 4.69
C VAL A 86 -11.18 -12.20 4.49
N PHE A 87 -10.70 -12.25 3.28
CA PHE A 87 -9.46 -12.95 2.95
C PHE A 87 -8.59 -12.12 2.00
N SER A 88 -7.30 -12.32 2.08
CA SER A 88 -6.33 -11.75 1.16
C SER A 88 -5.74 -12.85 0.25
N TYR A 89 -5.11 -12.44 -0.84
CA TYR A 89 -4.36 -13.36 -1.68
C TYR A 89 -3.34 -14.18 -0.86
N SER A 90 -2.59 -13.52 0.03
CA SER A 90 -1.58 -14.20 0.87
C SER A 90 -2.19 -15.27 1.77
N SER A 91 -3.38 -15.03 2.33
CA SER A 91 -4.04 -16.02 3.21
C SER A 91 -4.49 -17.29 2.49
N ILE A 92 -4.75 -17.24 1.18
CA ILE A 92 -5.15 -18.40 0.37
C ILE A 92 -3.98 -19.02 -0.38
N GLY A 93 -2.91 -18.26 -0.65
CA GLY A 93 -1.72 -18.73 -1.36
C GLY A 93 -0.90 -19.72 -0.54
N ASP A 94 -0.73 -19.51 0.75
CA ASP A 94 0.01 -20.38 1.66
C ASP A 94 -0.58 -21.79 1.77
N ALA A 95 -1.90 -21.91 1.67
CA ALA A 95 -2.58 -23.20 1.69
C ALA A 95 -2.41 -24.00 0.39
N ALA A 96 -2.27 -23.33 -0.75
CA ALA A 96 -2.10 -23.95 -2.04
C ALA A 96 -0.66 -24.41 -2.33
N HIS A 97 0.32 -23.89 -1.58
CA HIS A 97 1.76 -24.16 -1.80
C HIS A 97 2.42 -24.80 -0.58
N GLN A 98 1.90 -25.92 -0.08
CA GLN A 98 2.55 -26.76 0.94
C GLN A 98 3.80 -27.49 0.37
N ALA A 99 4.81 -26.74 -0.03
CA ALA A 99 6.19 -27.22 -0.12
C ALA A 99 7.10 -26.07 0.31
N PRO A 100 7.87 -26.19 1.41
CA PRO A 100 8.75 -25.12 1.84
C PRO A 100 9.89 -25.01 0.84
N GLY A 101 9.76 -24.06 -0.08
CA GLY A 101 10.90 -23.52 -0.81
C GLY A 101 11.50 -22.40 0.04
N PRO A 102 12.85 -22.25 0.08
CA PRO A 102 13.43 -21.16 0.81
C PRO A 102 13.08 -19.81 0.15
N GLU A 103 12.53 -18.91 0.95
CA GLU A 103 12.45 -17.47 0.73
C GLU A 103 11.42 -16.98 -0.31
N GLU A 104 10.16 -16.97 0.07
CA GLU A 104 9.14 -16.17 -0.60
C GLU A 104 8.62 -15.11 0.36
N GLU A 105 8.63 -13.85 -0.13
CA GLU A 105 8.05 -12.73 0.57
C GLU A 105 6.54 -12.94 0.71
N THR A 106 6.08 -13.20 1.92
CA THR A 106 4.67 -13.06 2.26
C THR A 106 4.37 -11.56 2.37
N GLU A 107 3.48 -11.06 1.52
CA GLU A 107 2.90 -9.73 1.72
C GLU A 107 2.22 -9.72 3.09
N SER A 108 2.83 -9.01 4.04
CA SER A 108 2.28 -8.87 5.37
C SER A 108 1.07 -7.93 5.27
N SER A 109 -0.10 -8.46 5.55
CA SER A 109 -1.26 -7.62 5.80
C SER A 109 -0.96 -6.72 7.00
N LEU A 110 -1.44 -5.48 6.98
CA LEU A 110 -1.22 -4.46 8.02
C LEU A 110 -1.68 -4.90 9.44
N PHE A 111 -2.21 -6.09 9.60
CA PHE A 111 -2.80 -6.61 10.85
C PHE A 111 -2.09 -7.82 11.45
N ASP A 112 -1.03 -8.37 10.83
CA ASP A 112 -0.33 -9.54 11.35
C ASP A 112 0.86 -9.14 12.24
N VAL A 113 0.62 -8.94 13.53
CA VAL A 113 1.60 -8.44 14.51
C VAL A 113 2.48 -9.55 15.10
N ASP A 114 2.31 -10.83 14.74
CA ASP A 114 2.96 -11.91 15.52
C ASP A 114 3.40 -13.13 14.67
N ARG A 115 4.32 -12.94 13.73
CA ARG A 115 5.10 -14.05 13.15
C ARG A 115 6.60 -13.75 13.14
N GLY A 116 7.31 -14.66 13.83
CA GLY A 116 8.65 -14.54 14.36
C GLY A 116 9.81 -14.29 13.40
N PHE A 117 10.74 -13.69 13.93
CA PHE A 117 12.15 -13.32 13.86
C PHE A 117 13.08 -13.89 12.75
N PHE A 118 12.67 -14.78 11.84
CA PHE A 118 13.52 -15.39 10.81
C PHE A 118 13.20 -15.03 9.35
N GLU A 119 12.09 -14.37 9.08
CA GLU A 119 11.72 -13.86 7.74
C GLU A 119 12.21 -12.43 7.46
N GLU A 120 12.88 -11.79 8.42
CA GLU A 120 13.14 -10.34 8.45
C GLU A 120 14.05 -9.81 7.31
N ASN A 121 14.88 -10.63 6.69
CA ASN A 121 15.92 -10.11 5.80
C ASN A 121 15.52 -9.99 4.32
N ALA A 122 14.67 -10.87 3.80
CA ALA A 122 14.14 -10.76 2.44
C ALA A 122 13.05 -9.70 2.38
N THR A 123 12.16 -9.71 3.36
CA THR A 123 11.08 -8.73 3.57
C THR A 123 11.61 -7.29 3.74
N ALA A 124 12.75 -7.10 4.40
CA ALA A 124 13.32 -5.77 4.63
C ALA A 124 13.77 -5.10 3.32
N LEU A 125 14.37 -5.84 2.38
CA LEU A 125 14.76 -5.30 1.07
C LEU A 125 13.52 -4.99 0.24
N GLY A 126 12.53 -5.89 0.22
CA GLY A 126 11.25 -5.70 -0.46
C GLY A 126 10.56 -4.44 0.05
N THR A 127 10.37 -4.33 1.37
CA THR A 127 9.77 -3.14 1.99
C THR A 127 10.53 -1.86 1.64
N ALA A 128 11.86 -1.90 1.58
CA ALA A 128 12.66 -0.74 1.18
C ALA A 128 12.40 -0.35 -0.27
N PHE A 129 12.31 -1.36 -1.16
CA PHE A 129 12.05 -1.14 -2.59
C PHE A 129 10.65 -0.53 -2.80
N HIS A 130 9.59 -1.15 -2.26
CA HIS A 130 8.20 -0.68 -2.38
C HIS A 130 8.06 0.77 -1.90
N ARG A 131 8.60 1.11 -0.74
CA ARG A 131 8.57 2.50 -0.22
C ARG A 131 9.26 3.51 -1.13
N LEU A 132 10.38 3.14 -1.75
CA LEU A 132 11.09 4.02 -2.68
C LEU A 132 10.34 4.15 -4.01
N ALA A 133 9.76 3.07 -4.51
CA ALA A 133 8.91 3.07 -5.71
C ALA A 133 7.64 3.90 -5.48
N GLN A 134 6.93 3.69 -4.38
CA GLN A 134 5.78 4.47 -3.94
C GLN A 134 6.09 5.96 -3.89
N ARG A 135 7.22 6.33 -3.25
CA ARG A 135 7.65 7.73 -3.17
C ARG A 135 7.92 8.35 -4.54
N ALA A 136 8.51 7.58 -5.45
CA ALA A 136 8.75 8.05 -6.81
C ALA A 136 7.45 8.29 -7.58
N ILE A 137 6.45 7.41 -7.41
CA ILE A 137 5.11 7.58 -7.98
C ILE A 137 4.42 8.81 -7.38
N ALA A 138 4.47 8.98 -6.06
CA ALA A 138 3.90 10.17 -5.39
C ALA A 138 4.54 11.49 -5.85
N GLN A 139 5.76 11.46 -6.37
CA GLN A 139 6.48 12.61 -6.91
C GLN A 139 6.40 12.71 -8.45
N PHE A 140 5.54 11.93 -9.08
CA PHE A 140 5.37 11.96 -10.54
C PHE A 140 4.89 13.32 -11.01
N ASP A 141 5.62 13.91 -11.96
CA ASP A 141 5.37 15.27 -12.47
C ASP A 141 4.71 15.31 -13.86
N GLY A 142 4.25 14.15 -14.34
CA GLY A 142 3.62 14.03 -15.66
C GLY A 142 4.57 13.66 -16.79
N SER A 143 5.88 13.48 -16.53
CA SER A 143 6.87 13.15 -17.56
C SER A 143 7.39 11.71 -17.48
N ALA A 144 8.13 11.40 -16.43
CA ALA A 144 8.70 10.08 -16.20
C ALA A 144 8.85 9.83 -14.69
N LEU A 145 8.85 8.57 -14.29
CA LEU A 145 9.23 8.21 -12.93
C LEU A 145 10.71 8.50 -12.71
N LYS A 146 11.02 9.22 -11.66
CA LYS A 146 12.38 9.58 -11.30
C LYS A 146 12.91 8.65 -10.23
N ARG A 147 14.04 8.01 -10.52
CA ARG A 147 14.74 7.20 -9.52
C ARG A 147 15.10 8.07 -8.30
N PRO A 148 14.82 7.59 -7.09
CA PRO A 148 15.24 8.29 -5.88
C PRO A 148 16.75 8.51 -5.83
N ALA A 149 17.18 9.64 -5.26
CA ALA A 149 18.59 9.96 -5.09
C ALA A 149 19.28 8.93 -4.18
N ASN A 150 20.59 8.72 -4.34
CA ASN A 150 21.35 7.73 -3.58
C ASN A 150 21.28 7.97 -2.07
N GLU A 151 21.19 9.23 -1.64
CA GLU A 151 21.02 9.61 -0.23
C GLU A 151 19.68 9.10 0.34
N ALA A 152 18.62 9.14 -0.46
CA ALA A 152 17.30 8.62 -0.07
C ALA A 152 17.32 7.08 -0.03
N VAL A 153 18.00 6.43 -0.97
CA VAL A 153 18.18 4.96 -0.99
C VAL A 153 18.97 4.53 0.25
N ALA A 154 20.09 5.17 0.55
CA ALA A 154 20.91 4.87 1.73
C ALA A 154 20.15 5.14 3.04
N ALA A 155 19.34 6.19 3.10
CA ALA A 155 18.50 6.48 4.27
C ALA A 155 17.44 5.39 4.49
N GLN A 156 16.77 4.93 3.41
CA GLN A 156 15.79 3.87 3.47
C GLN A 156 16.43 2.52 3.84
N ALA A 157 17.61 2.20 3.27
CA ALA A 157 18.35 1.00 3.59
C ALA A 157 18.71 0.94 5.09
N ARG A 158 19.19 2.06 5.65
CA ARG A 158 19.48 2.17 7.10
C ARG A 158 18.22 2.01 7.94
N ALA A 159 17.11 2.62 7.53
CA ALA A 159 15.84 2.55 8.25
C ALA A 159 15.29 1.11 8.31
N GLN A 160 15.61 0.27 7.31
CA GLN A 160 15.24 -1.14 7.26
C GLN A 160 16.35 -2.08 7.78
N GLY A 161 17.47 -1.55 8.30
CA GLY A 161 18.56 -2.36 8.82
C GLY A 161 19.31 -3.17 7.75
N LEU A 162 19.27 -2.75 6.47
CA LEU A 162 19.92 -3.49 5.40
C LEU A 162 21.45 -3.48 5.54
N THR A 163 22.08 -4.61 5.24
CA THR A 163 23.53 -4.71 5.12
C THR A 163 24.03 -3.96 3.88
N PRO A 164 25.34 -3.61 3.80
CA PRO A 164 25.89 -2.97 2.61
C PRO A 164 25.67 -3.77 1.32
N SER A 165 25.65 -5.10 1.38
CA SER A 165 25.37 -5.96 0.24
C SER A 165 23.91 -5.85 -0.20
N GLN A 166 22.98 -5.82 0.74
CA GLN A 166 21.54 -5.63 0.46
C GLN A 166 21.26 -4.22 -0.07
N GLU A 167 21.93 -3.18 0.47
CA GLU A 167 21.82 -1.81 -0.06
C GLU A 167 22.29 -1.74 -1.54
N ALA A 168 23.38 -2.43 -1.87
CA ALA A 168 23.86 -2.51 -3.25
C ALA A 168 22.84 -3.22 -4.18
N ARG A 169 22.23 -4.33 -3.71
CA ARG A 169 21.15 -5.04 -4.43
C ARG A 169 19.94 -4.13 -4.62
N LEU A 170 19.48 -3.44 -3.57
CA LEU A 170 18.38 -2.48 -3.63
C LEU A 170 18.64 -1.39 -4.67
N SER A 171 19.86 -0.81 -4.67
CA SER A 171 20.25 0.21 -5.65
C SER A 171 20.20 -0.33 -7.07
N ALA A 172 20.72 -1.53 -7.33
CA ALA A 172 20.70 -2.17 -8.64
C ALA A 172 19.26 -2.50 -9.10
N ALA A 173 18.41 -2.98 -8.19
CA ALA A 173 16.99 -3.23 -8.46
C ALA A 173 16.26 -1.94 -8.88
N LEU A 174 16.50 -0.84 -8.16
CA LEU A 174 15.95 0.47 -8.49
C LEU A 174 16.45 0.96 -9.86
N ASP A 175 17.76 0.84 -10.14
CA ASP A 175 18.33 1.24 -11.42
C ASP A 175 17.65 0.48 -12.58
N ARG A 176 17.46 -0.83 -12.42
CA ARG A 176 16.81 -1.69 -13.41
C ARG A 176 15.33 -1.34 -13.58
N TRP A 177 14.60 -1.13 -12.49
CA TRP A 177 13.20 -0.75 -12.53
C TRP A 177 12.97 0.59 -13.25
N PHE A 178 13.67 1.65 -12.83
CA PHE A 178 13.46 2.99 -13.40
C PHE A 178 13.94 3.12 -14.84
N ALA A 179 14.82 2.24 -15.31
CA ALA A 179 15.23 2.15 -16.71
C ALA A 179 14.33 1.24 -17.55
N SER A 180 13.39 0.50 -16.94
CA SER A 180 12.63 -0.54 -17.62
C SER A 180 11.54 -0.02 -18.56
N ASP A 181 11.19 -0.87 -19.54
CA ASP A 181 10.06 -0.63 -20.44
C ASP A 181 8.73 -0.66 -19.67
N VAL A 182 8.64 -1.47 -18.63
CA VAL A 182 7.44 -1.56 -17.77
C VAL A 182 7.18 -0.25 -17.04
N ALA A 183 8.20 0.38 -16.45
CA ALA A 183 8.07 1.68 -15.81
C ALA A 183 7.65 2.77 -16.81
N ARG A 184 8.17 2.71 -18.05
CA ARG A 184 7.73 3.60 -19.13
C ARG A 184 6.28 3.35 -19.54
N SER A 185 5.87 2.08 -19.64
CA SER A 185 4.50 1.70 -19.96
C SER A 185 3.52 2.16 -18.89
N LEU A 186 3.88 2.04 -17.61
CA LEU A 186 3.04 2.48 -16.49
C LEU A 186 2.69 3.97 -16.62
N VAL A 187 3.66 4.84 -16.90
CA VAL A 187 3.40 6.29 -17.07
C VAL A 187 2.75 6.65 -18.40
N ALA A 188 2.97 5.84 -19.45
CA ALA A 188 2.37 6.08 -20.76
C ALA A 188 0.85 5.81 -20.77
N LYS A 189 0.35 4.98 -19.87
CA LYS A 189 -1.08 4.67 -19.72
C LYS A 189 -1.85 5.76 -18.99
N GLY A 190 -1.18 6.52 -18.12
CA GLY A 190 -1.81 7.60 -17.36
C GLY A 190 -0.99 7.98 -16.14
N ALA A 191 -1.55 8.81 -15.27
CA ALA A 191 -0.92 9.13 -13.99
C ALA A 191 -0.92 7.90 -13.08
N PRO A 192 0.26 7.37 -12.71
CA PRO A 192 0.33 6.18 -11.88
C PRO A 192 -0.10 6.46 -10.43
N GLN A 193 -0.74 5.49 -9.82
CA GLN A 193 -1.10 5.46 -8.40
C GLN A 193 -0.34 4.32 -7.75
N ALA A 194 0.12 4.51 -6.51
CA ALA A 194 0.85 3.50 -5.75
C ALA A 194 0.07 3.07 -4.52
N GLU A 195 0.28 1.82 -4.08
CA GLU A 195 -0.29 1.26 -2.87
C GLU A 195 -1.81 1.48 -2.84
N VAL A 196 -2.49 0.98 -3.86
CA VAL A 196 -3.93 1.17 -4.02
C VAL A 196 -4.69 0.07 -3.32
N PRO A 197 -5.31 0.36 -2.16
CA PRO A 197 -6.06 -0.64 -1.43
C PRO A 197 -7.35 -0.99 -2.17
N PHE A 198 -7.76 -2.24 -2.09
CA PHE A 198 -9.05 -2.68 -2.61
C PHE A 198 -9.76 -3.64 -1.67
N MET A 199 -11.07 -3.68 -1.80
CA MET A 199 -11.93 -4.68 -1.22
C MET A 199 -13.05 -4.98 -2.22
N VAL A 200 -13.21 -6.24 -2.58
CA VAL A 200 -14.25 -6.68 -3.51
C VAL A 200 -15.07 -7.82 -2.92
N CYS A 201 -16.38 -7.73 -3.08
CA CYS A 201 -17.30 -8.79 -2.68
C CYS A 201 -17.38 -9.83 -3.80
N LEU A 202 -17.11 -11.09 -3.47
CA LEU A 202 -17.20 -12.24 -4.36
C LEU A 202 -18.32 -13.17 -3.90
N GLY A 203 -18.92 -13.88 -4.85
CA GLY A 203 -20.04 -14.78 -4.58
C GLY A 203 -21.39 -14.05 -4.51
N VAL A 204 -22.41 -14.76 -4.10
CA VAL A 204 -23.79 -14.27 -4.08
C VAL A 204 -24.45 -14.50 -2.71
N ALA A 205 -25.17 -13.49 -2.23
CA ALA A 205 -26.08 -13.55 -1.07
C ALA A 205 -25.44 -14.23 0.17
N SER A 206 -25.88 -15.43 0.52
CA SER A 206 -25.47 -16.12 1.73
C SER A 206 -24.05 -16.67 1.74
N ASN A 207 -23.38 -16.66 0.58
CA ASN A 207 -22.01 -17.18 0.42
C ASN A 207 -21.07 -16.06 -0.08
N ALA A 208 -21.42 -14.81 0.16
CA ALA A 208 -20.57 -13.68 -0.17
C ALA A 208 -19.37 -13.63 0.78
N VAL A 209 -18.19 -13.46 0.20
CA VAL A 209 -16.92 -13.28 0.92
C VAL A 209 -16.22 -12.04 0.39
N TYR A 210 -15.34 -11.45 1.19
CA TYR A 210 -14.63 -10.24 0.80
C TYR A 210 -13.16 -10.55 0.55
N LEU A 211 -12.72 -10.27 -0.67
CA LEU A 211 -11.31 -10.28 -1.03
C LEU A 211 -10.74 -8.89 -0.81
N GLU A 212 -9.71 -8.76 0.01
CA GLU A 212 -8.97 -7.52 0.23
C GLU A 212 -7.52 -7.64 -0.24
N GLY A 213 -6.90 -6.50 -0.49
CA GLY A 213 -5.49 -6.43 -0.84
C GLY A 213 -5.07 -5.03 -1.20
N GLU A 214 -3.83 -4.93 -1.68
CA GLU A 214 -3.21 -3.68 -2.11
C GLU A 214 -2.47 -3.91 -3.42
N ILE A 215 -2.59 -2.97 -4.36
CA ILE A 215 -1.91 -3.01 -5.66
C ILE A 215 -0.71 -2.06 -5.59
N ASP A 216 0.50 -2.56 -5.82
CA ASP A 216 1.74 -1.79 -5.71
C ASP A 216 1.75 -0.55 -6.60
N ALA A 217 1.38 -0.70 -7.86
CA ALA A 217 1.25 0.42 -8.79
C ALA A 217 0.21 0.13 -9.88
N VAL A 218 -0.60 1.12 -10.22
CA VAL A 218 -1.60 1.02 -11.30
C VAL A 218 -1.74 2.34 -12.03
N SER A 219 -2.00 2.27 -13.32
CA SER A 219 -2.43 3.39 -14.16
C SER A 219 -3.60 2.99 -15.05
N PHE A 220 -4.36 3.97 -15.47
CA PHE A 220 -5.54 3.77 -16.30
C PHE A 220 -5.39 4.56 -17.59
N ASP A 221 -5.64 3.93 -18.72
CA ASP A 221 -5.67 4.62 -19.99
C ASP A 221 -7.03 5.30 -20.26
N GLY A 222 -7.13 5.97 -21.42
CA GLY A 222 -8.30 6.81 -21.71
C GLY A 222 -9.62 6.07 -21.84
N ASP A 223 -9.62 4.74 -22.02
CA ASP A 223 -10.82 3.90 -22.05
C ASP A 223 -11.12 3.22 -20.69
N GLY A 224 -10.33 3.52 -19.67
CA GLY A 224 -10.46 2.94 -18.34
C GLY A 224 -9.81 1.57 -18.19
N SER A 225 -9.10 1.07 -19.22
CA SER A 225 -8.31 -0.15 -19.09
C SER A 225 -7.18 0.05 -18.10
N ALA A 226 -6.97 -0.91 -17.19
CA ALA A 226 -5.98 -0.84 -16.14
C ALA A 226 -4.67 -1.54 -16.57
N PHE A 227 -3.55 -0.89 -16.26
CA PHE A 227 -2.22 -1.48 -16.30
C PHE A 227 -1.63 -1.44 -14.90
N LEU A 228 -1.46 -2.59 -14.29
CA LEU A 228 -0.89 -2.69 -12.95
C LEU A 228 0.48 -3.35 -12.98
N VAL A 229 1.27 -2.99 -12.00
CA VAL A 229 2.60 -3.55 -11.75
C VAL A 229 2.66 -4.00 -10.30
N ASP A 230 3.18 -5.19 -10.11
CA ASP A 230 3.50 -5.77 -8.81
C ASP A 230 5.01 -6.05 -8.76
N TYR A 231 5.68 -5.58 -7.71
CA TYR A 231 7.13 -5.71 -7.56
C TYR A 231 7.47 -6.95 -6.76
N LYS A 232 8.35 -7.77 -7.31
CA LYS A 232 8.89 -8.95 -6.62
C LYS A 232 10.39 -8.80 -6.41
N THR A 233 10.81 -8.85 -5.16
CA THR A 233 12.22 -8.92 -4.78
C THR A 233 12.59 -10.39 -4.46
N GLY A 234 13.86 -10.72 -4.52
CA GLY A 234 14.33 -12.09 -4.31
C GLY A 234 14.07 -13.05 -5.47
N GLY A 235 13.80 -14.31 -5.13
CA GLY A 235 13.61 -15.41 -6.09
C GLY A 235 14.91 -15.95 -6.70
N SER A 236 14.86 -17.16 -7.29
CA SER A 236 16.02 -17.78 -7.92
C SER A 236 16.14 -17.35 -9.38
N PRO A 237 17.37 -17.02 -9.87
CA PRO A 237 17.58 -16.73 -11.29
C PRO A 237 17.29 -17.95 -12.19
N ASP A 238 17.33 -19.17 -11.64
CA ASP A 238 17.09 -20.42 -12.37
C ASP A 238 15.60 -20.80 -12.47
N GLU A 239 14.71 -20.01 -11.88
CA GLU A 239 13.29 -20.28 -11.91
C GLU A 239 12.73 -20.06 -13.32
N SER A 240 12.09 -21.10 -13.88
CA SER A 240 11.54 -21.02 -15.24
C SER A 240 10.40 -20.01 -15.34
N ALA A 241 10.25 -19.35 -16.50
CA ALA A 241 9.17 -18.41 -16.75
C ALA A 241 7.78 -19.05 -16.53
N ALA A 242 7.59 -20.32 -16.87
CA ALA A 242 6.34 -21.03 -16.63
C ALA A 242 6.04 -21.16 -15.13
N ARG A 243 7.06 -21.50 -14.32
CA ARG A 243 6.87 -21.60 -12.86
C ARG A 243 6.56 -20.25 -12.24
N VAL A 244 7.24 -19.19 -12.66
CA VAL A 244 6.95 -17.82 -12.21
C VAL A 244 5.53 -17.41 -12.61
N PHE A 245 5.09 -17.79 -13.84
CA PHE A 245 3.75 -17.55 -14.31
C PHE A 245 2.70 -18.26 -13.43
N ASP A 246 2.85 -19.56 -13.20
CA ASP A 246 1.89 -20.33 -12.39
C ASP A 246 1.81 -19.79 -10.95
N LYS A 247 2.95 -19.41 -10.39
CA LYS A 247 3.08 -18.89 -9.03
C LYS A 247 2.27 -17.62 -8.76
N HIS A 248 2.28 -16.68 -9.70
CA HIS A 248 1.63 -15.37 -9.52
C HIS A 248 0.23 -15.29 -10.17
N LEU A 249 -0.25 -16.37 -10.79
CA LEU A 249 -1.54 -16.37 -11.50
C LEU A 249 -2.71 -16.02 -10.58
N LEU A 250 -2.78 -16.63 -9.40
CA LEU A 250 -3.87 -16.37 -8.46
C LEU A 250 -3.89 -14.92 -7.97
N GLN A 251 -2.73 -14.35 -7.68
CA GLN A 251 -2.61 -12.94 -7.30
C GLN A 251 -3.06 -12.02 -8.44
N ALA A 252 -2.65 -12.32 -9.68
CA ALA A 252 -3.08 -11.57 -10.86
C ALA A 252 -4.60 -11.62 -11.06
N GLN A 253 -5.22 -12.78 -10.81
CA GLN A 253 -6.68 -12.96 -10.86
C GLN A 253 -7.40 -12.12 -9.80
N CYS A 254 -6.87 -12.07 -8.57
CA CYS A 254 -7.40 -11.24 -7.49
C CYS A 254 -7.38 -9.75 -7.86
N TYR A 255 -6.26 -9.26 -8.38
CA TYR A 255 -6.11 -7.88 -8.82
C TYR A 255 -7.05 -7.54 -10.00
N ALA A 256 -7.16 -8.45 -10.96
CA ALA A 256 -8.07 -8.27 -12.09
C ALA A 256 -9.52 -8.13 -11.65
N LEU A 257 -9.99 -9.00 -10.75
CA LEU A 257 -11.33 -8.91 -10.19
C LEU A 257 -11.58 -7.58 -9.47
N ALA A 258 -10.62 -7.11 -8.69
CA ALA A 258 -10.72 -5.84 -7.97
C ALA A 258 -10.87 -4.65 -8.93
N LEU A 259 -10.07 -4.61 -9.99
CA LEU A 259 -10.10 -3.53 -10.97
C LEU A 259 -11.34 -3.61 -11.89
N MET A 260 -11.77 -4.81 -12.28
CA MET A 260 -13.02 -5.02 -13.03
C MET A 260 -14.25 -4.62 -12.20
N ALA A 261 -14.25 -4.90 -10.90
CA ALA A 261 -15.31 -4.45 -10.00
C ALA A 261 -15.40 -2.91 -9.91
N GLN A 262 -14.32 -2.21 -10.18
CA GLN A 262 -14.27 -0.75 -10.28
C GLN A 262 -14.60 -0.23 -11.69
N GLY A 263 -14.85 -1.11 -12.64
CA GLY A 263 -15.29 -0.77 -13.99
C GLY A 263 -14.20 -0.81 -15.06
N SER A 264 -13.02 -1.36 -14.78
CA SER A 264 -11.99 -1.53 -15.82
C SER A 264 -12.40 -2.61 -16.83
N PRO A 265 -12.51 -2.30 -18.13
CA PRO A 265 -12.94 -3.27 -19.14
C PRO A 265 -11.85 -4.29 -19.48
N ARG A 266 -10.60 -3.94 -19.23
CA ARG A 266 -9.41 -4.78 -19.42
C ARG A 266 -8.41 -4.50 -18.32
N VAL A 267 -7.70 -5.54 -17.91
CA VAL A 267 -6.64 -5.47 -16.91
C VAL A 267 -5.41 -6.18 -17.45
N THR A 268 -4.30 -5.48 -17.49
CA THR A 268 -2.98 -6.06 -17.72
C THR A 268 -2.21 -6.02 -16.40
N ALA A 269 -1.86 -7.19 -15.88
CA ALA A 269 -1.10 -7.33 -14.63
C ALA A 269 0.33 -7.80 -14.96
N THR A 270 1.32 -6.97 -14.61
CA THR A 270 2.73 -7.25 -14.86
C THR A 270 3.48 -7.42 -13.55
N PHE A 271 3.96 -8.62 -13.29
CA PHE A 271 4.82 -8.94 -12.15
C PHE A 271 6.27 -8.73 -12.55
N VAL A 272 6.97 -7.88 -11.83
CA VAL A 272 8.32 -7.43 -12.17
C VAL A 272 9.31 -7.93 -11.10
N ARG A 273 10.15 -8.88 -11.46
CA ARG A 273 11.22 -9.39 -10.60
C ARG A 273 12.41 -8.42 -10.69
N VAL A 274 12.39 -7.40 -9.86
CA VAL A 274 13.32 -6.26 -9.95
C VAL A 274 14.79 -6.60 -9.72
N GLU A 275 15.07 -7.71 -9.03
CA GLU A 275 16.43 -8.21 -8.81
C GLU A 275 16.92 -9.17 -9.90
N GLN A 276 16.02 -9.68 -10.74
CA GLN A 276 16.35 -10.66 -11.78
C GLN A 276 16.41 -9.98 -13.15
N GLU A 277 17.44 -10.34 -13.91
CA GLU A 277 17.64 -9.84 -15.26
C GLU A 277 16.80 -10.65 -16.26
N SER A 278 16.25 -9.95 -17.25
CA SER A 278 15.58 -10.61 -18.35
C SER A 278 16.58 -11.42 -19.19
N ILE A 279 16.20 -12.64 -19.58
CA ILE A 279 17.03 -13.51 -20.43
C ILE A 279 17.25 -12.88 -21.83
N VAL A 280 16.31 -12.04 -22.27
CA VAL A 280 16.36 -11.41 -23.60
C VAL A 280 17.20 -10.15 -23.58
N ASP A 281 17.11 -9.36 -22.53
CA ASP A 281 17.84 -8.09 -22.35
C ASP A 281 18.19 -7.90 -20.87
N ALA A 282 19.44 -8.08 -20.51
CA ALA A 282 19.91 -7.96 -19.14
C ALA A 282 19.74 -6.55 -18.54
N SER A 283 19.50 -5.53 -19.34
CA SER A 283 19.14 -4.18 -18.86
C SER A 283 17.71 -4.08 -18.34
N GLN A 284 16.86 -5.05 -18.68
CA GLN A 284 15.47 -5.12 -18.27
C GLN A 284 15.28 -6.11 -17.13
N PRO A 285 14.31 -5.89 -16.23
CA PRO A 285 13.93 -6.88 -15.23
C PRO A 285 13.21 -8.06 -15.90
N GLN A 286 13.28 -9.22 -15.25
CA GLN A 286 12.43 -10.34 -15.64
C GLN A 286 10.96 -9.99 -15.31
N THR A 287 10.05 -10.27 -16.25
CA THR A 287 8.63 -9.98 -16.10
C THR A 287 7.76 -11.16 -16.47
N VAL A 288 6.59 -11.21 -15.86
CA VAL A 288 5.48 -12.07 -16.25
C VAL A 288 4.25 -11.20 -16.38
N GLU A 289 3.50 -11.39 -17.47
CA GLU A 289 2.33 -10.59 -17.78
C GLU A 289 1.09 -11.46 -17.93
N TYR A 290 -0.02 -10.96 -17.40
CA TYR A 290 -1.36 -11.54 -17.51
C TYR A 290 -2.28 -10.49 -18.10
N ALA A 291 -3.14 -10.90 -19.00
CA ALA A 291 -4.14 -10.03 -19.61
C ALA A 291 -5.53 -10.64 -19.42
N PHE A 292 -6.45 -9.84 -18.89
CA PHE A 292 -7.82 -10.23 -18.62
C PHE A 292 -8.79 -9.21 -19.20
N THR A 293 -9.97 -9.67 -19.55
CA THR A 293 -11.08 -8.85 -20.03
C THR A 293 -12.31 -9.09 -19.17
N GLU A 294 -13.32 -8.22 -19.27
CA GLU A 294 -14.58 -8.41 -18.53
C GLU A 294 -15.24 -9.77 -18.86
N GLU A 295 -14.96 -10.36 -20.03
CA GLU A 295 -15.46 -11.68 -20.41
C GLU A 295 -14.89 -12.81 -19.53
N ASP A 296 -13.70 -12.60 -18.95
CA ASP A 296 -13.02 -13.58 -18.09
C ASP A 296 -13.54 -13.53 -16.64
N ARG A 297 -14.25 -12.49 -16.26
CA ARG A 297 -14.61 -12.17 -14.86
C ARG A 297 -15.23 -13.34 -14.11
N GLU A 298 -16.21 -14.02 -14.70
CA GLU A 298 -16.89 -15.14 -14.05
C GLU A 298 -15.92 -16.31 -13.78
N VAL A 299 -15.04 -16.59 -14.72
CA VAL A 299 -14.03 -17.66 -14.60
C VAL A 299 -13.00 -17.30 -13.53
N LEU A 300 -12.56 -16.02 -13.48
CA LEU A 300 -11.64 -15.54 -12.47
C LEU A 300 -12.25 -15.62 -11.06
N GLU A 301 -13.51 -15.20 -10.91
CA GLU A 301 -14.22 -15.28 -9.64
C GLU A 301 -14.33 -16.71 -9.14
N GLN A 302 -14.69 -17.64 -10.01
CA GLN A 302 -14.75 -19.07 -9.68
C GLN A 302 -13.38 -19.63 -9.26
N ALA A 303 -12.31 -19.24 -9.95
CA ALA A 303 -10.95 -19.67 -9.62
C ALA A 303 -10.52 -19.19 -8.22
N VAL A 304 -10.76 -17.92 -7.91
CA VAL A 304 -10.41 -17.33 -6.61
C VAL A 304 -11.26 -17.92 -5.48
N LEU A 305 -12.57 -18.09 -5.68
CA LEU A 305 -13.46 -18.75 -4.70
C LEU A 305 -13.09 -20.22 -4.48
N SER A 306 -12.65 -20.93 -5.52
CA SER A 306 -12.18 -22.31 -5.39
C SER A 306 -10.89 -22.41 -4.57
N ALA A 307 -9.93 -21.51 -4.80
CA ALA A 307 -8.70 -21.41 -4.01
C ALA A 307 -9.01 -21.10 -2.54
N TYR A 308 -9.91 -20.15 -2.30
CA TYR A 308 -10.38 -19.83 -0.96
C TYR A 308 -11.03 -21.04 -0.25
N ALA A 309 -11.94 -21.75 -0.91
CA ALA A 309 -12.55 -22.95 -0.33
C ALA A 309 -11.54 -24.05 0.00
N GLN A 310 -10.49 -24.20 -0.82
CA GLN A 310 -9.40 -25.14 -0.57
C GLN A 310 -8.59 -24.74 0.67
N SER A 311 -8.31 -23.45 0.86
CA SER A 311 -7.57 -22.96 2.03
C SER A 311 -8.30 -23.22 3.36
N LEU A 312 -9.63 -23.23 3.35
CA LEU A 312 -10.42 -23.55 4.55
C LEU A 312 -10.41 -25.05 4.89
N SER A 313 -9.98 -25.90 3.97
CA SER A 313 -10.00 -27.36 4.11
C SER A 313 -8.62 -27.96 4.43
N ALA A 314 -7.57 -27.15 4.35
CA ALA A 314 -6.19 -27.51 4.62
C ALA A 314 -5.80 -27.26 6.08
#